data_78782d339e63a75fcab7628a5d5c851d
#
_entry.id   78782d339e63a75fcab7628a5d5c851d
#
_cell.length_a   1.000
_cell.length_b   1.000
_cell.length_c   1.000
_cell.angle_alpha   90.00
_cell.angle_beta   90.00
_cell.angle_gamma   90.00
#
_symmetry.space_group_name_H-M   'P 1'
#
loop_
_entity.id
_entity.type
_entity.pdbx_description
1 polymer ?
#
loop_
_entity_poly.entity_id
_entity_poly.type
_entity_poly.pdbx_seq_one_letter_code
_entity_poly.pdbx_strand_id
1 'polypeptide(L)'
;MFNVLRIRVAALGVLLMCLFFAGATLAQNPPKPDWSLADMPSQEGRIFLVTGGTSGMGYEDAKALATEGAQVVIAARNPERGQEAIDQIKREVPDAQVTFEPFDLADLSSVRALGQRLNTSLPRLDGLINNAAIMAPPERSTSAEGFEMQFAINYVGHFVLTAELLPLLRNSDAPRVITLSSIAALRGSINFDDLHSAQAYEPMTAYAQSKLAGLMFAFELQRRSAAAGWGIQSMAAHPGVAVTELVARGPGLDSEQGRQWSANREHLQTAAQGAVPTLYAATVPDAQGGAYYGPTGEREVSGPLGLATVPSVTNDIAIAARLWAVTEEIAGTHYPSSAP
;
A
#
# COMPACT_ATOMS: atom_id res chain seq x y z
N MET A 1 -78.27 31.11 17.79
CA MET A 1 -77.21 31.98 17.21
C MET A 1 -75.87 31.49 17.70
N PHE A 2 -75.28 30.56 16.99
CA PHE A 2 -73.93 30.06 17.31
C PHE A 2 -73.04 30.16 16.07
N ASN A 3 -72.02 31.02 16.18
CA ASN A 3 -70.96 31.17 15.15
C ASN A 3 -69.95 30.04 15.29
N VAL A 4 -69.81 29.23 14.26
CA VAL A 4 -68.81 28.17 14.19
C VAL A 4 -67.58 28.71 13.48
N LEU A 5 -66.53 28.87 14.26
CA LEU A 5 -65.19 29.29 13.79
C LEU A 5 -64.49 28.08 13.13
N ARG A 6 -64.27 28.14 11.82
CA ARG A 6 -63.51 27.14 11.06
C ARG A 6 -62.01 27.41 11.18
N ILE A 7 -61.32 26.56 11.93
CA ILE A 7 -59.88 26.51 12.00
C ILE A 7 -59.38 25.74 10.74
N ARG A 8 -58.65 26.40 9.87
CA ARG A 8 -57.93 25.77 8.76
C ARG A 8 -56.58 25.28 9.29
N VAL A 9 -56.38 23.98 9.37
CA VAL A 9 -55.10 23.34 9.63
C VAL A 9 -54.33 23.29 8.28
N ALA A 10 -53.28 24.07 8.18
CA ALA A 10 -52.33 23.97 7.07
C ALA A 10 -51.39 22.81 7.36
N ALA A 11 -51.50 21.71 6.62
CA ALA A 11 -50.56 20.61 6.65
C ALA A 11 -49.27 21.05 5.91
N LEU A 12 -48.19 21.28 6.68
CA LEU A 12 -46.84 21.53 6.15
C LEU A 12 -46.22 20.16 5.82
N GLY A 13 -46.25 19.78 4.55
CA GLY A 13 -45.58 18.59 4.05
C GLY A 13 -44.05 18.80 4.04
N VAL A 14 -43.36 18.20 5.00
CA VAL A 14 -41.87 18.07 4.97
C VAL A 14 -41.53 17.00 3.96
N LEU A 15 -41.11 17.42 2.76
CA LEU A 15 -40.58 16.54 1.72
C LEU A 15 -39.17 16.13 2.14
N LEU A 16 -39.02 14.94 2.75
CA LEU A 16 -37.73 14.34 3.10
C LEU A 16 -37.10 13.84 1.80
N MET A 17 -36.22 14.64 1.21
CA MET A 17 -35.45 14.28 0.01
C MET A 17 -34.31 13.36 0.43
N CYS A 18 -34.58 12.05 0.46
CA CYS A 18 -33.54 11.04 0.56
C CYS A 18 -32.67 11.08 -0.69
N LEU A 19 -31.55 11.80 -0.64
CA LEU A 19 -30.49 11.68 -1.62
C LEU A 19 -29.86 10.29 -1.48
N PHE A 20 -30.33 9.33 -2.27
CA PHE A 20 -29.59 8.11 -2.54
C PHE A 20 -28.32 8.50 -3.31
N PHE A 21 -27.22 8.65 -2.63
CA PHE A 21 -25.92 8.53 -3.27
C PHE A 21 -25.76 7.07 -3.70
N ALA A 22 -26.27 6.73 -4.89
CA ALA A 22 -25.82 5.55 -5.59
C ALA A 22 -24.34 5.78 -5.87
N GLY A 23 -23.47 5.13 -5.08
CA GLY A 23 -22.05 5.05 -5.38
C GLY A 23 -21.93 4.40 -6.75
N ALA A 24 -21.71 5.20 -7.79
CA ALA A 24 -21.29 4.69 -9.08
C ALA A 24 -19.95 4.00 -8.84
N THR A 25 -19.97 2.68 -8.79
CA THR A 25 -18.77 1.88 -9.02
C THR A 25 -18.31 2.25 -10.43
N LEU A 26 -17.30 3.13 -10.52
CA LEU A 26 -16.62 3.38 -11.78
C LEU A 26 -16.14 2.03 -12.28
N ALA A 27 -16.65 1.59 -13.43
CA ALA A 27 -16.18 0.37 -14.07
C ALA A 27 -14.67 0.53 -14.27
N GLN A 28 -13.87 -0.22 -13.52
CA GLN A 28 -12.42 -0.18 -13.64
C GLN A 28 -12.06 -0.78 -15.00
N ASN A 29 -11.40 0.01 -15.85
CA ASN A 29 -10.84 -0.51 -17.08
C ASN A 29 -9.64 -1.40 -16.73
N PRO A 30 -9.64 -2.67 -17.14
CA PRO A 30 -8.49 -3.53 -16.90
C PRO A 30 -7.26 -2.97 -17.65
N PRO A 31 -6.05 -3.12 -17.08
CA PRO A 31 -4.82 -2.77 -17.78
C PRO A 31 -4.67 -3.61 -19.06
N LYS A 32 -3.83 -3.14 -20.00
CA LYS A 32 -3.44 -3.97 -21.13
C LYS A 32 -2.71 -5.21 -20.61
N PRO A 33 -3.14 -6.43 -20.95
CA PRO A 33 -2.54 -7.64 -20.40
C PRO A 33 -1.07 -7.85 -20.75
N ASP A 34 -0.62 -7.26 -21.85
CA ASP A 34 0.74 -7.31 -22.39
C ASP A 34 1.62 -6.12 -21.97
N TRP A 35 1.12 -5.25 -21.06
CA TRP A 35 1.93 -4.15 -20.54
C TRP A 35 3.17 -4.68 -19.80
N SER A 36 4.30 -4.09 -20.12
CA SER A 36 5.62 -4.43 -19.58
C SER A 36 6.37 -3.18 -19.14
N LEU A 37 7.54 -3.35 -18.53
CA LEU A 37 8.39 -2.22 -18.13
C LEU A 37 8.85 -1.37 -19.35
N ALA A 38 8.90 -1.96 -20.56
CA ALA A 38 9.22 -1.23 -21.77
C ALA A 38 8.11 -0.25 -22.21
N ASP A 39 6.89 -0.42 -21.68
CA ASP A 39 5.75 0.46 -21.95
C ASP A 39 5.61 1.57 -20.90
N MET A 40 6.51 1.60 -19.91
CA MET A 40 6.45 2.59 -18.82
C MET A 40 6.70 4.00 -19.41
N PRO A 41 5.80 4.96 -19.13
CA PRO A 41 6.00 6.32 -19.59
C PRO A 41 7.18 6.98 -18.86
N SER A 42 7.80 7.98 -19.47
CA SER A 42 8.84 8.79 -18.81
C SER A 42 8.36 9.30 -17.45
N GLN A 43 9.25 9.23 -16.47
CA GLN A 43 9.05 9.71 -15.11
C GLN A 43 9.92 10.94 -14.80
N GLU A 44 10.46 11.57 -15.83
CA GLU A 44 11.29 12.76 -15.68
C GLU A 44 10.57 13.86 -14.86
N GLY A 45 11.28 14.42 -13.89
CA GLY A 45 10.77 15.45 -13.00
C GLY A 45 9.84 14.94 -11.88
N ARG A 46 9.52 13.64 -11.81
CA ARG A 46 8.73 13.05 -10.71
C ARG A 46 9.63 12.53 -9.59
N ILE A 47 9.12 12.58 -8.37
CA ILE A 47 9.81 12.16 -7.15
C ILE A 47 9.06 10.98 -6.52
N PHE A 48 9.78 9.87 -6.32
CA PHE A 48 9.23 8.66 -5.70
C PHE A 48 9.97 8.28 -4.43
N LEU A 49 9.22 7.79 -3.45
CA LEU A 49 9.75 7.10 -2.28
C LEU A 49 9.39 5.61 -2.36
N VAL A 50 10.40 4.74 -2.26
CA VAL A 50 10.24 3.28 -2.25
C VAL A 50 10.73 2.73 -0.92
N THR A 51 9.83 2.16 -0.10
CA THR A 51 10.22 1.48 1.14
C THR A 51 10.75 0.07 0.84
N GLY A 52 11.87 -0.31 1.48
CA GLY A 52 12.49 -1.61 1.23
C GLY A 52 13.14 -1.76 -0.15
N GLY A 53 13.58 -0.65 -0.75
CA GLY A 53 14.16 -0.60 -2.10
C GLY A 53 15.60 -1.14 -2.22
N THR A 54 16.12 -1.85 -1.22
CA THR A 54 17.51 -2.35 -1.23
C THR A 54 17.64 -3.78 -1.77
N SER A 55 16.55 -4.46 -2.08
CA SER A 55 16.55 -5.81 -2.65
C SER A 55 15.17 -6.18 -3.22
N GLY A 56 15.12 -7.28 -3.98
CA GLY A 56 13.86 -7.84 -4.49
C GLY A 56 13.06 -6.84 -5.32
N MET A 57 11.74 -6.84 -5.15
CA MET A 57 10.83 -6.01 -5.94
C MET A 57 11.07 -4.52 -5.73
N GLY A 58 11.25 -4.08 -4.48
CA GLY A 58 11.50 -2.66 -4.22
C GLY A 58 12.78 -2.13 -4.88
N TYR A 59 13.81 -2.98 -5.03
CA TYR A 59 15.00 -2.64 -5.82
C TYR A 59 14.65 -2.51 -7.31
N GLU A 60 13.86 -3.44 -7.86
CA GLU A 60 13.43 -3.37 -9.27
C GLU A 60 12.50 -2.18 -9.51
N ASP A 61 11.61 -1.85 -8.56
CA ASP A 61 10.79 -0.64 -8.61
C ASP A 61 11.66 0.62 -8.67
N ALA A 62 12.64 0.73 -7.76
CA ALA A 62 13.55 1.89 -7.72
C ALA A 62 14.39 2.02 -8.99
N LYS A 63 14.94 0.89 -9.48
CA LYS A 63 15.73 0.85 -10.70
C LYS A 63 14.90 1.26 -11.93
N ALA A 64 13.71 0.67 -12.09
CA ALA A 64 12.87 0.97 -13.24
C ALA A 64 12.42 2.44 -13.27
N LEU A 65 12.01 2.98 -12.11
CA LEU A 65 11.64 4.40 -11.99
C LEU A 65 12.83 5.33 -12.35
N ALA A 66 14.03 5.00 -11.84
CA ALA A 66 15.24 5.76 -12.13
C ALA A 66 15.66 5.67 -13.61
N THR A 67 15.43 4.51 -14.26
CA THR A 67 15.66 4.31 -15.70
C THR A 67 14.80 5.25 -16.53
N GLU A 68 13.55 5.48 -16.11
CA GLU A 68 12.63 6.40 -16.78
C GLU A 68 12.75 7.87 -16.32
N GLY A 69 13.84 8.20 -15.62
CA GLY A 69 14.20 9.59 -15.29
C GLY A 69 13.61 10.13 -13.97
N ALA A 70 13.00 9.29 -13.14
CA ALA A 70 12.52 9.74 -11.83
C ALA A 70 13.67 10.05 -10.86
N GLN A 71 13.44 10.99 -9.95
CA GLN A 71 14.18 11.05 -8.69
C GLN A 71 13.61 10.02 -7.73
N VAL A 72 14.44 9.11 -7.22
CA VAL A 72 14.01 8.03 -6.34
C VAL A 72 14.70 8.12 -4.98
N VAL A 73 13.90 8.09 -3.92
CA VAL A 73 14.38 7.92 -2.54
C VAL A 73 14.14 6.47 -2.14
N ILE A 74 15.20 5.73 -1.87
CA ILE A 74 15.12 4.39 -1.29
C ILE A 74 15.14 4.54 0.23
N ALA A 75 14.12 4.05 0.92
CA ALA A 75 14.08 4.05 2.37
C ALA A 75 14.13 2.63 2.94
N ALA A 76 15.11 2.35 3.82
CA ALA A 76 15.29 1.05 4.44
C ALA A 76 16.18 1.13 5.70
N ARG A 77 16.32 0.00 6.43
CA ARG A 77 17.00 -0.04 7.73
C ARG A 77 18.52 0.03 7.64
N ASN A 78 19.11 -0.59 6.62
CA ASN A 78 20.56 -0.80 6.55
C ASN A 78 21.20 0.16 5.54
N PRO A 79 22.02 1.15 5.99
CA PRO A 79 22.66 2.13 5.11
C PRO A 79 23.67 1.51 4.12
N GLU A 80 24.41 0.48 4.53
CA GLU A 80 25.39 -0.19 3.67
C GLU A 80 24.68 -0.83 2.47
N ARG A 81 23.60 -1.57 2.71
CA ARG A 81 22.77 -2.15 1.64
C ARG A 81 22.07 -1.07 0.80
N GLY A 82 21.74 0.07 1.42
CA GLY A 82 21.22 1.23 0.70
C GLY A 82 22.23 1.76 -0.30
N GLN A 83 23.48 1.95 0.11
CA GLN A 83 24.55 2.40 -0.76
C GLN A 83 24.87 1.37 -1.86
N GLU A 84 24.92 0.07 -1.51
CA GLU A 84 25.11 -1.01 -2.50
C GLU A 84 24.03 -0.99 -3.59
N ALA A 85 22.76 -0.79 -3.21
CA ALA A 85 21.65 -0.69 -4.15
C ALA A 85 21.79 0.52 -5.07
N ILE A 86 22.14 1.69 -4.53
CA ILE A 86 22.41 2.91 -5.32
C ILE A 86 23.55 2.67 -6.30
N ASP A 87 24.66 2.10 -5.84
CA ASP A 87 25.83 1.86 -6.67
C ASP A 87 25.51 0.87 -7.81
N GLN A 88 24.68 -0.13 -7.52
CA GLN A 88 24.23 -1.09 -8.52
C GLN A 88 23.31 -0.43 -9.57
N ILE A 89 22.35 0.39 -9.14
CA ILE A 89 21.48 1.12 -10.06
C ILE A 89 22.31 2.07 -10.94
N LYS A 90 23.24 2.81 -10.37
CA LYS A 90 24.10 3.75 -11.11
C LYS A 90 25.08 3.08 -12.07
N ARG A 91 25.44 1.82 -11.86
CA ARG A 91 26.22 1.06 -12.87
C ARG A 91 25.42 0.75 -14.12
N GLU A 92 24.10 0.51 -13.96
CA GLU A 92 23.19 0.22 -15.09
C GLU A 92 22.63 1.51 -15.70
N VAL A 93 22.40 2.53 -14.87
CA VAL A 93 21.83 3.84 -15.23
C VAL A 93 22.71 4.95 -14.64
N PRO A 94 23.78 5.37 -15.34
CA PRO A 94 24.80 6.29 -14.79
C PRO A 94 24.25 7.63 -14.28
N ASP A 95 23.22 8.16 -14.93
CA ASP A 95 22.60 9.45 -14.59
C ASP A 95 21.43 9.32 -13.59
N ALA A 96 21.22 8.12 -13.00
CA ALA A 96 20.14 7.87 -12.06
C ALA A 96 20.18 8.80 -10.85
N GLN A 97 19.07 9.47 -10.58
CA GLN A 97 18.88 10.32 -9.41
C GLN A 97 18.32 9.50 -8.26
N VAL A 98 19.16 8.72 -7.60
CA VAL A 98 18.78 7.84 -6.49
C VAL A 98 19.50 8.23 -5.22
N THR A 99 18.74 8.35 -4.12
CA THR A 99 19.24 8.64 -2.77
C THR A 99 18.74 7.61 -1.77
N PHE A 100 19.35 7.56 -0.59
CA PHE A 100 18.97 6.64 0.47
C PHE A 100 18.61 7.40 1.75
N GLU A 101 17.56 6.95 2.43
CA GLU A 101 17.13 7.43 3.74
C GLU A 101 17.01 6.26 4.74
N PRO A 102 17.73 6.29 5.86
CA PRO A 102 17.63 5.27 6.88
C PRO A 102 16.35 5.42 7.70
N PHE A 103 15.59 4.32 7.88
CA PHE A 103 14.44 4.25 8.80
C PHE A 103 14.06 2.81 9.11
N ASP A 104 13.34 2.62 10.22
CA ASP A 104 12.76 1.34 10.60
C ASP A 104 11.25 1.43 10.75
N LEU A 105 10.51 0.61 9.99
CA LEU A 105 9.05 0.50 10.09
C LEU A 105 8.58 -0.14 11.41
N ALA A 106 9.46 -0.83 12.12
CA ALA A 106 9.18 -1.40 13.44
C ALA A 106 9.37 -0.40 14.59
N ASP A 107 9.66 0.86 14.30
CA ASP A 107 9.80 1.96 15.24
C ASP A 107 9.11 3.21 14.68
N LEU A 108 7.95 3.54 15.22
CA LEU A 108 7.17 4.68 14.73
C LEU A 108 7.88 6.02 14.95
N SER A 109 8.81 6.11 15.90
CA SER A 109 9.63 7.31 16.07
C SER A 109 10.58 7.49 14.88
N SER A 110 11.17 6.39 14.38
CA SER A 110 11.98 6.36 13.18
C SER A 110 11.18 6.73 11.93
N VAL A 111 9.93 6.22 11.82
CA VAL A 111 9.01 6.54 10.72
C VAL A 111 8.70 8.04 10.68
N ARG A 112 8.35 8.63 11.85
CA ARG A 112 8.07 10.07 11.96
C ARG A 112 9.30 10.92 11.64
N ALA A 113 10.47 10.51 12.12
CA ALA A 113 11.73 11.19 11.83
C ALA A 113 12.04 11.20 10.32
N LEU A 114 11.78 10.10 9.60
CA LEU A 114 11.88 10.08 8.13
C LEU A 114 10.91 11.08 7.50
N GLY A 115 9.64 11.08 7.92
CA GLY A 115 8.64 12.01 7.43
C GLY A 115 9.08 13.47 7.58
N GLN A 116 9.60 13.84 8.75
CA GLN A 116 10.11 15.20 9.04
C GLN A 116 11.29 15.57 8.12
N ARG A 117 12.28 14.66 7.94
CA ARG A 117 13.42 14.91 7.04
C ARG A 117 12.97 15.14 5.61
N LEU A 118 12.08 14.28 5.10
CA LEU A 118 11.59 14.39 3.73
C LEU A 118 10.73 15.64 3.51
N ASN A 119 9.86 16.01 4.47
CA ASN A 119 9.09 17.25 4.39
C ASN A 119 9.97 18.52 4.37
N THR A 120 11.21 18.43 4.89
CA THR A 120 12.17 19.54 4.85
C THR A 120 13.00 19.57 3.57
N SER A 121 13.31 18.39 3.00
CA SER A 121 14.27 18.26 1.91
C SER A 121 13.64 18.17 0.52
N LEU A 122 12.37 17.74 0.43
CA LEU A 122 11.67 17.57 -0.85
C LEU A 122 10.58 18.63 -1.04
N PRO A 123 10.38 19.13 -2.28
CA PRO A 123 9.31 20.07 -2.59
C PRO A 123 7.94 19.39 -2.66
N ARG A 124 7.88 18.12 -3.04
CA ARG A 124 6.68 17.30 -3.20
C ARG A 124 7.04 15.82 -3.26
N LEU A 125 6.03 14.96 -3.24
CA LEU A 125 6.16 13.54 -3.51
C LEU A 125 5.09 13.10 -4.52
N ASP A 126 5.52 12.61 -5.68
CA ASP A 126 4.63 12.20 -6.77
C ASP A 126 4.21 10.73 -6.67
N GLY A 127 4.99 9.91 -5.94
CA GLY A 127 4.64 8.52 -5.69
C GLY A 127 5.25 7.98 -4.40
N LEU A 128 4.43 7.29 -3.61
CA LEU A 128 4.84 6.52 -2.44
C LEU A 128 4.57 5.04 -2.70
N ILE A 129 5.61 4.21 -2.69
CA ILE A 129 5.51 2.77 -2.83
C ILE A 129 5.78 2.12 -1.46
N ASN A 130 4.70 1.73 -0.79
CA ASN A 130 4.71 0.98 0.47
C ASN A 130 5.00 -0.49 0.18
N ASN A 131 6.27 -0.82 -0.13
CA ASN A 131 6.72 -2.14 -0.56
C ASN A 131 7.30 -2.98 0.57
N ALA A 132 8.02 -2.38 1.52
CA ALA A 132 8.73 -3.12 2.57
C ALA A 132 7.81 -4.10 3.33
N ALA A 133 8.28 -5.32 3.54
CA ALA A 133 7.52 -6.33 4.26
C ALA A 133 8.41 -7.40 4.87
N ILE A 134 7.89 -8.09 5.87
CA ILE A 134 8.37 -9.37 6.37
C ILE A 134 7.25 -10.41 6.22
N MET A 135 7.61 -11.69 6.16
CA MET A 135 6.66 -12.77 5.97
C MET A 135 6.94 -13.92 6.94
N ALA A 136 5.95 -14.26 7.72
CA ALA A 136 5.86 -15.49 8.50
C ALA A 136 7.14 -15.86 9.29
N PRO A 137 7.76 -14.96 10.08
CA PRO A 137 8.79 -15.34 11.01
C PRO A 137 8.25 -16.43 11.95
N PRO A 138 9.05 -17.49 12.26
CA PRO A 138 8.54 -18.63 13.01
C PRO A 138 8.12 -18.27 14.44
N GLU A 139 8.73 -17.27 15.03
CA GLU A 139 8.46 -16.81 16.38
C GLU A 139 7.80 -15.44 16.37
N ARG A 140 6.83 -15.24 17.27
CA ARG A 140 6.23 -13.95 17.50
C ARG A 140 7.23 -12.98 18.11
N SER A 141 7.38 -11.82 17.49
CA SER A 141 8.13 -10.68 18.03
C SER A 141 7.29 -9.42 17.94
N THR A 142 7.72 -8.35 18.60
CA THR A 142 6.99 -7.08 18.64
C THR A 142 7.87 -5.92 18.22
N SER A 143 7.22 -4.89 17.69
CA SER A 143 7.81 -3.57 17.42
C SER A 143 8.15 -2.83 18.73
N ALA A 144 8.75 -1.64 18.61
CA ALA A 144 9.05 -0.78 19.74
C ALA A 144 7.78 -0.39 20.54
N GLU A 145 6.63 -0.28 19.87
CA GLU A 145 5.33 0.04 20.48
C GLU A 145 4.58 -1.21 20.97
N GLY A 146 5.14 -2.41 20.82
CA GLY A 146 4.53 -3.67 21.25
C GLY A 146 3.59 -4.30 20.23
N PHE A 147 3.51 -3.81 18.99
CA PHE A 147 2.70 -4.41 17.92
C PHE A 147 3.34 -5.69 17.42
N GLU A 148 2.51 -6.67 16.99
CA GLU A 148 3.02 -7.84 16.29
C GLU A 148 3.85 -7.40 15.08
N MET A 149 5.01 -8.02 14.86
CA MET A 149 6.04 -7.50 13.98
C MET A 149 5.58 -7.39 12.50
N GLN A 150 4.81 -8.37 12.01
CA GLN A 150 4.29 -8.31 10.65
C GLN A 150 3.20 -7.23 10.50
N PHE A 151 2.33 -7.11 11.50
CA PHE A 151 1.30 -6.07 11.52
C PHE A 151 1.94 -4.67 11.61
N ALA A 152 3.01 -4.52 12.42
CA ALA A 152 3.77 -3.29 12.53
C ALA A 152 4.41 -2.87 11.20
N ILE A 153 5.23 -3.75 10.60
CA ILE A 153 6.04 -3.41 9.41
C ILE A 153 5.17 -3.35 8.15
N ASN A 154 4.30 -4.38 7.94
CA ASN A 154 3.56 -4.50 6.68
C ASN A 154 2.39 -3.52 6.59
N TYR A 155 1.91 -3.00 7.73
CA TYR A 155 0.72 -2.16 7.76
C TYR A 155 0.90 -0.88 8.58
N VAL A 156 1.05 -0.94 9.92
CA VAL A 156 0.99 0.26 10.79
C VAL A 156 2.08 1.27 10.45
N GLY A 157 3.31 0.82 10.23
CA GLY A 157 4.42 1.69 9.85
C GLY A 157 4.18 2.43 8.54
N HIS A 158 3.58 1.76 7.55
CA HIS A 158 3.20 2.41 6.28
C HIS A 158 2.00 3.34 6.43
N PHE A 159 1.05 3.00 7.31
CA PHE A 159 -0.06 3.89 7.66
C PHE A 159 0.48 5.21 8.22
N VAL A 160 1.39 5.15 9.21
CA VAL A 160 2.02 6.34 9.81
C VAL A 160 2.87 7.08 8.79
N LEU A 161 3.71 6.38 8.01
CA LEU A 161 4.55 7.02 6.98
C LEU A 161 3.72 7.79 5.97
N THR A 162 2.61 7.22 5.50
CA THR A 162 1.71 7.89 4.55
C THR A 162 1.08 9.14 5.16
N ALA A 163 0.71 9.12 6.45
CA ALA A 163 0.20 10.30 7.16
C ALA A 163 1.25 11.40 7.28
N GLU A 164 2.48 11.05 7.65
CA GLU A 164 3.60 11.99 7.77
C GLU A 164 3.97 12.63 6.43
N LEU A 165 3.81 11.90 5.32
CA LEU A 165 4.10 12.38 3.97
C LEU A 165 2.90 13.03 3.26
N LEU A 166 1.75 13.09 3.91
CA LEU A 166 0.55 13.69 3.33
C LEU A 166 0.77 15.13 2.82
N PRO A 167 1.51 16.03 3.51
CA PRO A 167 1.81 17.35 2.99
C PRO A 167 2.57 17.32 1.65
N LEU A 168 3.59 16.47 1.51
CA LEU A 168 4.37 16.32 0.27
C LEU A 168 3.54 15.73 -0.86
N LEU A 169 2.72 14.72 -0.56
CA LEU A 169 1.81 14.11 -1.53
C LEU A 169 0.82 15.15 -2.07
N ARG A 170 0.24 15.98 -1.20
CA ARG A 170 -0.71 17.01 -1.60
C ARG A 170 -0.08 18.17 -2.38
N ASN A 171 1.23 18.33 -2.35
CA ASN A 171 1.95 19.29 -3.17
C ASN A 171 2.20 18.79 -4.61
N SER A 172 1.87 17.54 -4.94
CA SER A 172 1.95 16.99 -6.29
C SER A 172 0.62 17.15 -7.03
N ASP A 173 0.69 17.35 -8.35
CA ASP A 173 -0.49 17.47 -9.21
C ASP A 173 -1.26 16.16 -9.37
N ALA A 174 -0.56 15.01 -9.27
CA ALA A 174 -1.15 13.68 -9.44
C ALA A 174 -0.48 12.65 -8.51
N PRO A 175 -0.58 12.81 -7.18
CA PRO A 175 0.11 11.97 -6.22
C PRO A 175 -0.49 10.57 -6.18
N ARG A 176 0.38 9.56 -6.05
CA ARG A 176 -0.01 8.16 -5.97
C ARG A 176 0.56 7.48 -4.74
N VAL A 177 -0.25 6.67 -4.09
CA VAL A 177 0.18 5.78 -3.00
C VAL A 177 -0.12 4.34 -3.40
N ILE A 178 0.91 3.53 -3.54
CA ILE A 178 0.81 2.12 -3.92
C ILE A 178 1.17 1.26 -2.72
N THR A 179 0.23 0.45 -2.25
CA THR A 179 0.45 -0.45 -1.11
C THR A 179 0.57 -1.90 -1.58
N LEU A 180 1.69 -2.54 -1.28
CA LEU A 180 1.90 -3.93 -1.67
C LEU A 180 1.21 -4.88 -0.70
N SER A 181 0.19 -5.55 -1.23
CA SER A 181 -0.51 -6.64 -0.56
C SER A 181 0.07 -8.01 -0.99
N SER A 182 -0.73 -9.04 -0.99
CA SER A 182 -0.36 -10.42 -1.33
C SER A 182 -1.60 -11.25 -1.64
N ILE A 183 -1.45 -12.33 -2.42
CA ILE A 183 -2.48 -13.38 -2.54
C ILE A 183 -2.86 -13.97 -1.16
N ALA A 184 -2.00 -13.87 -0.15
CA ALA A 184 -2.32 -14.29 1.22
C ALA A 184 -3.48 -13.49 1.83
N ALA A 185 -3.73 -12.26 1.38
CA ALA A 185 -4.85 -11.44 1.84
C ALA A 185 -6.22 -12.10 1.57
N LEU A 186 -6.33 -12.95 0.54
CA LEU A 186 -7.55 -13.71 0.23
C LEU A 186 -8.01 -14.64 1.36
N ARG A 187 -7.08 -15.03 2.24
CA ARG A 187 -7.34 -15.90 3.41
C ARG A 187 -7.24 -15.15 4.73
N GLY A 188 -6.98 -13.83 4.67
CA GLY A 188 -6.85 -12.97 5.84
C GLY A 188 -8.22 -12.66 6.48
N SER A 189 -8.18 -12.36 7.76
CA SER A 189 -9.29 -11.76 8.52
C SER A 189 -8.72 -10.74 9.51
N ILE A 190 -9.47 -9.69 9.82
CA ILE A 190 -9.06 -8.72 10.84
C ILE A 190 -9.63 -9.15 12.19
N ASN A 191 -8.76 -9.66 13.04
CA ASN A 191 -9.14 -10.07 14.40
C ASN A 191 -9.00 -8.86 15.35
N PHE A 192 -10.07 -8.10 15.51
CA PHE A 192 -10.07 -6.92 16.39
C PHE A 192 -9.89 -7.23 17.87
N ASP A 193 -10.15 -8.47 18.30
CA ASP A 193 -9.99 -8.89 19.69
C ASP A 193 -8.54 -9.29 20.01
N ASP A 194 -7.73 -9.56 18.96
CA ASP A 194 -6.31 -9.90 19.07
C ASP A 194 -5.51 -9.48 17.82
N LEU A 195 -5.52 -8.18 17.48
CA LEU A 195 -4.81 -7.62 16.32
C LEU A 195 -3.32 -7.95 16.32
N HIS A 196 -2.74 -8.17 17.49
CA HIS A 196 -1.31 -8.40 17.66
C HIS A 196 -0.97 -9.88 17.90
N SER A 197 -1.92 -10.80 17.68
CA SER A 197 -1.71 -12.25 17.85
C SER A 197 -1.04 -12.59 19.19
N ALA A 198 -1.45 -11.90 20.27
CA ALA A 198 -0.88 -12.06 21.60
C ALA A 198 -1.36 -13.33 22.28
N GLN A 199 -2.58 -13.79 21.97
CA GLN A 199 -3.21 -14.98 22.52
C GLN A 199 -2.81 -16.24 21.74
N ALA A 200 -2.70 -16.12 20.39
CA ALA A 200 -2.35 -17.24 19.52
C ALA A 200 -1.62 -16.71 18.28
N TYR A 201 -0.33 -17.03 18.16
CA TYR A 201 0.46 -16.66 17.00
C TYR A 201 0.60 -17.85 16.05
N GLU A 202 0.10 -17.64 14.82
CA GLU A 202 0.38 -18.52 13.70
C GLU A 202 0.99 -17.64 12.58
N PRO A 203 2.23 -17.93 12.14
CA PRO A 203 3.00 -17.04 11.28
C PRO A 203 2.28 -16.60 10.00
N MET A 204 1.63 -17.53 9.29
CA MET A 204 0.95 -17.23 8.03
C MET A 204 -0.40 -16.54 8.24
N THR A 205 -1.09 -16.80 9.34
CA THR A 205 -2.33 -16.10 9.72
C THR A 205 -2.03 -14.64 10.02
N ALA A 206 -0.98 -14.35 10.80
CA ALA A 206 -0.53 -12.99 11.09
C ALA A 206 -0.07 -12.27 9.80
N TYR A 207 0.65 -12.97 8.91
CA TYR A 207 0.99 -12.44 7.59
C TYR A 207 -0.24 -12.09 6.76
N ALA A 208 -1.19 -13.01 6.63
CA ALA A 208 -2.41 -12.80 5.86
C ALA A 208 -3.23 -11.63 6.41
N GLN A 209 -3.37 -11.50 7.74
CA GLN A 209 -4.00 -10.36 8.38
C GLN A 209 -3.30 -9.04 8.04
N SER A 210 -1.95 -9.00 8.15
CA SER A 210 -1.19 -7.77 7.86
C SER A 210 -1.33 -7.33 6.41
N LYS A 211 -1.37 -8.28 5.47
CA LYS A 211 -1.54 -8.00 4.03
C LYS A 211 -2.96 -7.60 3.67
N LEU A 212 -3.96 -8.19 4.33
CA LEU A 212 -5.34 -7.76 4.22
C LEU A 212 -5.52 -6.34 4.79
N ALA A 213 -4.92 -6.04 5.94
CA ALA A 213 -4.98 -4.70 6.54
C ALA A 213 -4.36 -3.64 5.61
N GLY A 214 -3.22 -3.95 4.97
CA GLY A 214 -2.62 -3.09 3.95
C GLY A 214 -3.51 -2.88 2.72
N LEU A 215 -4.21 -3.91 2.25
CA LEU A 215 -5.16 -3.80 1.14
C LEU A 215 -6.37 -2.93 1.53
N MET A 216 -6.93 -3.15 2.72
CA MET A 216 -8.03 -2.33 3.24
C MET A 216 -7.60 -0.87 3.44
N PHE A 217 -6.37 -0.63 3.89
CA PHE A 217 -5.79 0.70 3.98
C PHE A 217 -5.76 1.40 2.62
N ALA A 218 -5.30 0.73 1.56
CA ALA A 218 -5.24 1.33 0.24
C ALA A 218 -6.63 1.79 -0.25
N PHE A 219 -7.66 0.98 -0.06
CA PHE A 219 -9.03 1.31 -0.46
C PHE A 219 -9.64 2.42 0.41
N GLU A 220 -9.43 2.36 1.72
CA GLU A 220 -9.93 3.39 2.64
C GLU A 220 -9.22 4.72 2.45
N LEU A 221 -7.91 4.71 2.16
CA LEU A 221 -7.15 5.92 1.81
C LEU A 221 -7.71 6.56 0.53
N GLN A 222 -8.03 5.77 -0.50
CA GLN A 222 -8.68 6.28 -1.72
C GLN A 222 -10.02 6.93 -1.40
N ARG A 223 -10.85 6.28 -0.59
CA ARG A 223 -12.16 6.79 -0.23
C ARG A 223 -12.07 8.10 0.57
N ARG A 224 -11.13 8.15 1.52
CA ARG A 224 -10.90 9.36 2.34
C ARG A 224 -10.27 10.48 1.53
N SER A 225 -9.31 10.17 0.65
CA SER A 225 -8.72 11.15 -0.25
C SER A 225 -9.77 11.80 -1.15
N ALA A 226 -10.66 11.02 -1.73
CA ALA A 226 -11.76 11.53 -2.55
C ALA A 226 -12.73 12.42 -1.74
N ALA A 227 -13.09 11.99 -0.52
CA ALA A 227 -14.02 12.71 0.34
C ALA A 227 -13.44 14.04 0.88
N ALA A 228 -12.13 14.04 1.19
CA ALA A 228 -11.45 15.18 1.77
C ALA A 228 -10.73 16.08 0.73
N GLY A 229 -10.74 15.72 -0.54
CA GLY A 229 -10.09 16.49 -1.60
C GLY A 229 -8.56 16.51 -1.53
N TRP A 230 -7.93 15.41 -1.04
CA TRP A 230 -6.46 15.36 -0.96
C TRP A 230 -5.77 15.19 -2.31
N GLY A 231 -6.50 14.77 -3.35
CA GLY A 231 -5.98 14.55 -4.70
C GLY A 231 -5.21 13.23 -4.86
N ILE A 232 -5.00 12.47 -3.79
CA ILE A 232 -4.23 11.22 -3.81
C ILE A 232 -5.02 10.11 -4.51
N GLN A 233 -4.39 9.44 -5.47
CA GLN A 233 -4.83 8.17 -6.00
C GLN A 233 -4.14 7.04 -5.24
N SER A 234 -4.90 6.35 -4.39
CA SER A 234 -4.41 5.21 -3.63
C SER A 234 -4.83 3.90 -4.30
N MET A 235 -3.87 3.02 -4.52
CA MET A 235 -4.03 1.74 -5.19
C MET A 235 -3.30 0.66 -4.42
N ALA A 236 -3.66 -0.58 -4.66
CA ALA A 236 -2.92 -1.73 -4.17
C ALA A 236 -2.34 -2.54 -5.34
N ALA A 237 -1.27 -3.28 -5.05
CA ALA A 237 -0.69 -4.24 -5.96
C ALA A 237 -0.25 -5.52 -5.22
N HIS A 238 -0.21 -6.65 -5.93
CA HIS A 238 0.50 -7.83 -5.45
C HIS A 238 1.30 -8.48 -6.58
N PRO A 239 2.46 -9.08 -6.24
CA PRO A 239 3.39 -9.61 -7.22
C PRO A 239 3.04 -11.02 -7.73
N GLY A 240 1.98 -11.65 -7.25
CA GLY A 240 1.87 -13.10 -7.30
C GLY A 240 2.92 -13.75 -6.39
N VAL A 241 3.67 -14.72 -6.92
CA VAL A 241 4.80 -15.34 -6.21
C VAL A 241 6.09 -15.07 -6.99
N ALA A 242 6.96 -14.27 -6.41
CA ALA A 242 8.22 -13.86 -7.02
C ALA A 242 9.43 -14.31 -6.19
N VAL A 243 10.53 -14.56 -6.88
CA VAL A 243 11.82 -14.93 -6.26
C VAL A 243 12.43 -13.68 -5.62
N THR A 244 12.35 -13.62 -4.29
CA THR A 244 12.94 -12.55 -3.47
C THR A 244 13.55 -13.13 -2.20
N GLU A 245 14.21 -12.30 -1.39
CA GLU A 245 14.75 -12.73 -0.08
C GLU A 245 13.65 -12.89 1.00
N LEU A 246 12.39 -12.61 0.70
CA LEU A 246 11.29 -12.59 1.66
C LEU A 246 11.12 -13.94 2.37
N VAL A 247 11.16 -15.04 1.62
CA VAL A 247 11.07 -16.41 2.19
C VAL A 247 12.29 -16.75 3.03
N ALA A 248 13.48 -16.44 2.53
CA ALA A 248 14.74 -16.73 3.26
C ALA A 248 14.85 -15.98 4.58
N ARG A 249 14.33 -14.73 4.62
CA ARG A 249 14.37 -13.88 5.82
C ARG A 249 13.18 -14.07 6.75
N GLY A 250 12.12 -14.68 6.28
CA GLY A 250 10.90 -14.96 7.05
C GLY A 250 10.92 -16.38 7.61
N PRO A 251 10.18 -17.33 6.99
CA PRO A 251 10.13 -18.72 7.48
C PRO A 251 11.47 -19.47 7.41
N GLY A 252 12.42 -18.97 6.60
CA GLY A 252 13.70 -19.62 6.34
C GLY A 252 13.63 -20.69 5.25
N LEU A 253 14.75 -20.91 4.55
CA LEU A 253 14.82 -21.88 3.46
C LEU A 253 14.68 -23.34 3.92
N ASP A 254 15.03 -23.63 5.16
CA ASP A 254 14.93 -24.96 5.76
C ASP A 254 13.53 -25.30 6.31
N SER A 255 12.61 -24.33 6.33
CA SER A 255 11.21 -24.56 6.66
C SER A 255 10.52 -25.39 5.57
N GLU A 256 9.39 -26.02 5.86
CA GLU A 256 8.59 -26.68 4.83
C GLU A 256 8.23 -25.73 3.69
N GLN A 257 7.84 -24.53 4.03
CA GLN A 257 7.49 -23.46 3.07
C GLN A 257 8.71 -23.02 2.24
N GLY A 258 9.89 -22.89 2.88
CA GLY A 258 11.14 -22.57 2.20
C GLY A 258 11.61 -23.68 1.26
N ARG A 259 11.47 -24.94 1.64
CA ARG A 259 11.77 -26.09 0.77
C ARG A 259 10.83 -26.14 -0.43
N GLN A 260 9.52 -25.95 -0.24
CA GLN A 260 8.54 -25.90 -1.34
C GLN A 260 8.83 -24.73 -2.29
N TRP A 261 9.16 -23.56 -1.75
CA TRP A 261 9.56 -22.40 -2.54
C TRP A 261 10.84 -22.68 -3.34
N SER A 262 11.85 -23.25 -2.72
CA SER A 262 13.12 -23.58 -3.36
C SER A 262 12.94 -24.62 -4.48
N ALA A 263 12.12 -25.63 -4.26
CA ALA A 263 11.82 -26.67 -5.25
C ALA A 263 11.08 -26.15 -6.49
N ASN A 264 10.32 -25.06 -6.35
CA ASN A 264 9.55 -24.49 -7.45
C ASN A 264 10.18 -23.20 -8.02
N ARG A 265 11.36 -22.80 -7.54
CA ARG A 265 11.97 -21.49 -7.81
C ARG A 265 12.10 -21.16 -9.30
N GLU A 266 12.40 -22.16 -10.12
CA GLU A 266 12.57 -21.98 -11.58
C GLU A 266 11.26 -21.65 -12.30
N HIS A 267 10.12 -21.94 -11.69
CA HIS A 267 8.78 -21.69 -12.22
C HIS A 267 8.15 -20.41 -11.64
N LEU A 268 8.81 -19.75 -10.68
CA LEU A 268 8.34 -18.53 -10.07
C LEU A 268 8.77 -17.30 -10.87
N GLN A 269 8.04 -16.22 -10.71
CA GLN A 269 8.38 -14.95 -11.33
C GLN A 269 9.70 -14.39 -10.78
N THR A 270 10.45 -13.69 -11.63
CA THR A 270 11.57 -12.87 -11.17
C THR A 270 11.06 -11.69 -10.34
N ALA A 271 11.94 -11.03 -9.57
CA ALA A 271 11.58 -9.81 -8.85
C ALA A 271 11.11 -8.70 -9.81
N ALA A 272 11.74 -8.57 -10.98
CA ALA A 272 11.32 -7.61 -12.01
C ALA A 272 9.91 -7.89 -12.56
N GLN A 273 9.56 -9.16 -12.79
CA GLN A 273 8.20 -9.54 -13.18
C GLN A 273 7.19 -9.25 -12.06
N GLY A 274 7.57 -9.51 -10.81
CA GLY A 274 6.74 -9.20 -9.63
C GLY A 274 6.54 -7.70 -9.40
N ALA A 275 7.44 -6.84 -9.89
CA ALA A 275 7.32 -5.38 -9.79
C ALA A 275 6.32 -4.77 -10.80
N VAL A 276 5.98 -5.50 -11.87
CA VAL A 276 5.10 -5.00 -12.95
C VAL A 276 3.78 -4.41 -12.45
N PRO A 277 2.99 -5.06 -11.57
CA PRO A 277 1.74 -4.48 -11.08
C PRO A 277 1.92 -3.18 -10.28
N THR A 278 2.99 -3.10 -9.49
CA THR A 278 3.36 -1.91 -8.72
C THR A 278 3.71 -0.75 -9.62
N LEU A 279 4.56 -0.99 -10.60
CA LEU A 279 5.03 0.04 -11.54
C LEU A 279 3.90 0.51 -12.46
N TYR A 280 3.03 -0.39 -12.91
CA TYR A 280 1.81 0.00 -13.63
C TYR A 280 0.96 0.98 -12.80
N ALA A 281 0.64 0.60 -11.56
CA ALA A 281 -0.15 1.44 -10.65
C ALA A 281 0.53 2.80 -10.38
N ALA A 282 1.86 2.81 -10.25
CA ALA A 282 2.62 4.01 -9.91
C ALA A 282 2.80 4.98 -11.08
N THR A 283 2.83 4.49 -12.34
CA THR A 283 3.33 5.31 -13.45
C THR A 283 2.33 5.53 -14.59
N VAL A 284 1.44 4.55 -14.84
CA VAL A 284 0.55 4.62 -16.02
C VAL A 284 -0.63 5.57 -15.76
N PRO A 285 -0.89 6.57 -16.65
CA PRO A 285 -1.96 7.54 -16.46
C PRO A 285 -3.35 6.92 -16.26
N ASP A 286 -3.63 5.80 -16.96
CA ASP A 286 -4.91 5.11 -16.92
C ASP A 286 -5.11 4.23 -15.67
N ALA A 287 -4.09 4.07 -14.80
CA ALA A 287 -4.25 3.35 -13.55
C ALA A 287 -5.18 4.11 -12.60
N GLN A 288 -6.17 3.40 -12.05
CA GLN A 288 -7.29 4.01 -11.35
C GLN A 288 -7.16 3.89 -9.83
N GLY A 289 -7.41 4.98 -9.12
CA GLY A 289 -7.52 4.97 -7.67
C GLY A 289 -8.55 3.96 -7.18
N GLY A 290 -8.21 3.22 -6.11
CA GLY A 290 -9.05 2.13 -5.57
C GLY A 290 -8.91 0.80 -6.32
N ALA A 291 -8.06 0.70 -7.34
CA ALA A 291 -7.80 -0.57 -8.01
C ALA A 291 -6.80 -1.45 -7.23
N TYR A 292 -6.90 -2.76 -7.44
CA TYR A 292 -5.94 -3.74 -6.98
C TYR A 292 -5.38 -4.50 -8.18
N TYR A 293 -4.10 -4.33 -8.45
CA TYR A 293 -3.42 -4.89 -9.61
C TYR A 293 -2.58 -6.10 -9.23
N GLY A 294 -2.55 -7.10 -10.11
CA GLY A 294 -1.76 -8.31 -9.93
C GLY A 294 -1.70 -9.15 -11.21
N PRO A 295 -0.97 -10.27 -11.19
CA PRO A 295 -1.04 -11.25 -12.28
C PRO A 295 -2.38 -11.98 -12.26
N THR A 296 -2.91 -12.31 -13.45
CA THR A 296 -4.24 -12.92 -13.64
C THR A 296 -4.19 -14.37 -14.09
N GLY A 297 -3.04 -15.02 -13.99
CA GLY A 297 -2.94 -16.45 -14.28
C GLY A 297 -3.51 -17.31 -13.17
N GLU A 298 -3.24 -18.62 -13.22
CA GLU A 298 -3.82 -19.59 -12.29
C GLU A 298 -3.52 -19.20 -10.83
N ARG A 299 -4.58 -19.05 -10.03
CA ARG A 299 -4.52 -18.61 -8.63
C ARG A 299 -3.72 -17.31 -8.39
N GLU A 300 -3.55 -16.52 -9.43
CA GLU A 300 -2.80 -15.26 -9.41
C GLU A 300 -1.32 -15.41 -8.95
N VAL A 301 -0.76 -16.60 -9.12
CA VAL A 301 0.64 -16.89 -8.79
C VAL A 301 1.59 -16.20 -9.76
N SER A 302 1.22 -16.17 -11.04
CA SER A 302 1.94 -15.50 -12.13
C SER A 302 0.98 -15.21 -13.28
N GLY A 303 1.46 -14.58 -14.36
CA GLY A 303 0.67 -14.37 -15.57
C GLY A 303 0.59 -12.90 -16.00
N PRO A 304 -0.28 -12.60 -16.98
CA PRO A 304 -0.48 -11.24 -17.46
C PRO A 304 -0.96 -10.30 -16.36
N LEU A 305 -0.60 -9.01 -16.49
CA LEU A 305 -1.10 -7.96 -15.62
C LEU A 305 -2.62 -7.80 -15.78
N GLY A 306 -3.33 -7.63 -14.66
CA GLY A 306 -4.75 -7.37 -14.65
C GLY A 306 -5.26 -6.86 -13.30
N LEU A 307 -6.58 -6.83 -13.14
CA LEU A 307 -7.20 -6.57 -11.86
C LEU A 307 -7.18 -7.87 -11.05
N ALA A 308 -6.65 -7.79 -9.85
CA ALA A 308 -6.54 -8.90 -8.91
C ALA A 308 -7.86 -9.16 -8.18
N THR A 309 -8.02 -10.36 -7.66
CA THR A 309 -9.17 -10.74 -6.85
C THR A 309 -9.18 -9.99 -5.52
N VAL A 310 -10.27 -9.29 -5.27
CA VAL A 310 -10.49 -8.52 -4.04
C VAL A 310 -11.20 -9.38 -3.00
N PRO A 311 -10.63 -9.60 -1.79
CA PRO A 311 -11.32 -10.28 -0.70
C PRO A 311 -12.64 -9.58 -0.37
N SER A 312 -13.74 -10.32 -0.24
CA SER A 312 -15.08 -9.73 -0.03
C SER A 312 -15.17 -8.83 1.21
N VAL A 313 -14.40 -9.13 2.25
CA VAL A 313 -14.36 -8.33 3.49
C VAL A 313 -13.85 -6.89 3.26
N THR A 314 -13.06 -6.64 2.23
CA THR A 314 -12.56 -5.29 1.91
C THR A 314 -13.67 -4.36 1.40
N ASN A 315 -14.79 -4.92 0.95
CA ASN A 315 -15.98 -4.17 0.54
C ASN A 315 -16.85 -3.74 1.74
N ASP A 316 -16.56 -4.25 2.94
CA ASP A 316 -17.23 -3.82 4.16
C ASP A 316 -16.63 -2.50 4.67
N ILE A 317 -17.30 -1.40 4.33
CA ILE A 317 -16.87 -0.05 4.70
C ILE A 317 -16.82 0.12 6.23
N ALA A 318 -17.69 -0.55 6.98
CA ALA A 318 -17.69 -0.43 8.44
C ALA A 318 -16.45 -1.11 9.06
N ILE A 319 -16.05 -2.27 8.54
CA ILE A 319 -14.81 -2.94 8.96
C ILE A 319 -13.58 -2.09 8.59
N ALA A 320 -13.55 -1.54 7.37
CA ALA A 320 -12.45 -0.69 6.93
C ALA A 320 -12.33 0.58 7.79
N ALA A 321 -13.44 1.26 8.05
CA ALA A 321 -13.47 2.44 8.91
C ALA A 321 -13.08 2.12 10.37
N ARG A 322 -13.50 0.96 10.90
CA ARG A 322 -13.10 0.49 12.23
C ARG A 322 -11.60 0.23 12.30
N LEU A 323 -11.05 -0.47 11.31
CA LEU A 323 -9.61 -0.73 11.25
C LEU A 323 -8.81 0.57 11.19
N TRP A 324 -9.25 1.53 10.38
CA TRP A 324 -8.63 2.85 10.30
C TRP A 324 -8.62 3.56 11.64
N ALA A 325 -9.79 3.67 12.31
CA ALA A 325 -9.92 4.37 13.59
C ALA A 325 -9.08 3.72 14.70
N VAL A 326 -9.09 2.40 14.78
CA VAL A 326 -8.24 1.66 15.74
C VAL A 326 -6.77 1.89 15.44
N THR A 327 -6.37 1.93 14.15
CA THR A 327 -4.97 2.18 13.78
C THR A 327 -4.55 3.61 14.11
N GLU A 328 -5.40 4.61 13.88
CA GLU A 328 -5.15 6.00 14.33
C GLU A 328 -4.89 6.07 15.83
N GLU A 329 -5.73 5.38 16.61
CA GLU A 329 -5.64 5.35 18.07
C GLU A 329 -4.34 4.69 18.55
N ILE A 330 -4.06 3.44 18.12
CA ILE A 330 -2.88 2.69 18.60
C ILE A 330 -1.56 3.28 18.11
N ALA A 331 -1.55 3.90 16.93
CA ALA A 331 -0.36 4.53 16.38
C ALA A 331 -0.18 5.99 16.83
N GLY A 332 -1.18 6.59 17.49
CA GLY A 332 -1.15 8.02 17.85
C GLY A 332 -0.96 8.93 16.64
N THR A 333 -1.60 8.60 15.52
CA THR A 333 -1.46 9.30 14.23
C THR A 333 -2.85 9.52 13.64
N HIS A 334 -3.19 10.76 13.30
CA HIS A 334 -4.50 11.09 12.74
C HIS A 334 -4.37 11.75 11.37
N TYR A 335 -5.17 11.28 10.43
CA TYR A 335 -5.32 11.94 9.15
C TYR A 335 -6.30 13.12 9.25
N PRO A 336 -6.08 14.24 8.55
CA PRO A 336 -7.01 15.35 8.58
C PRO A 336 -8.38 14.96 8.00
N SER A 337 -9.46 15.43 8.62
CA SER A 337 -10.83 15.11 8.19
C SER A 337 -11.28 15.87 6.93
N SER A 338 -10.60 16.96 6.59
CA SER A 338 -10.86 17.80 5.40
C SER A 338 -9.55 18.33 4.83
N ALA A 339 -9.56 18.79 3.57
CA ALA A 339 -8.49 19.63 3.05
C ALA A 339 -8.48 20.94 3.86
N PRO A 340 -7.31 21.48 4.24
CA PRO A 340 -7.22 22.76 4.90
C PRO A 340 -7.72 23.89 4.01
#